data_27751b31c359246220059ce573e617e8
#
_entry.id   27751b31c359246220059ce573e617e8
#
_cell.length_a   1.000
_cell.length_b   1.000
_cell.length_c   1.000
_cell.angle_alpha   90.00
_cell.angle_beta   90.00
_cell.angle_gamma   90.00
#
_symmetry.space_group_name_H-M   'P 1'
#
loop_
_entity.id
_entity.type
_entity.pdbx_description
1 polymer ?
#
loop_
_entity_poly.entity_id
_entity_poly.type
_entity_poly.pdbx_seq_one_letter_code
_entity_poly.pdbx_strand_id
1 'polypeptide(L)'
;IMVVSTQSAVNASGDIAGLVNLAVAETNQGYANSGVEITLQLAGQYTTSYVQSGSFSTDLSRFRGTADGYMDSYHATRNTVAADVMMLLINNSSSCGLASGIGSTASTAFAVTHYSCATGYYSFGHEIGHLQSARHDPAADPTNSPYAYGHGYRSPTSAWRTVVNTAIFDAV
;
A
#
# COMPACT_ATOMS: atom_id res chain seq x y z
N ILE A 1 6.97 -6.80 -5.89
CA ILE A 1 6.02 -5.71 -6.07
C ILE A 1 6.39 -4.84 -7.25
N MET A 2 5.42 -4.35 -7.99
CA MET A 2 5.59 -3.28 -8.99
C MET A 2 4.96 -1.99 -8.47
N VAL A 3 5.70 -0.88 -8.54
CA VAL A 3 5.23 0.44 -8.09
C VAL A 3 5.02 1.34 -9.29
N VAL A 4 3.86 1.98 -9.36
CA VAL A 4 3.53 3.00 -10.36
C VAL A 4 3.27 4.32 -9.61
N SER A 5 3.86 5.42 -10.05
CA SER A 5 3.70 6.73 -9.42
C SER A 5 3.06 7.71 -10.39
N THR A 6 2.07 8.47 -9.93
CA THR A 6 1.55 9.57 -10.74
C THR A 6 2.60 10.67 -10.88
N GLN A 7 2.56 11.43 -11.98
CA GLN A 7 3.50 12.55 -12.17
C GLN A 7 3.40 13.57 -11.03
N SER A 8 2.20 13.74 -10.44
CA SER A 8 2.00 14.60 -9.28
C SER A 8 2.75 14.12 -8.04
N ALA A 9 2.78 12.80 -7.80
CA ALA A 9 3.55 12.21 -6.70
C ALA A 9 5.06 12.34 -6.95
N VAL A 10 5.52 12.11 -8.18
CA VAL A 10 6.93 12.29 -8.57
C VAL A 10 7.39 13.73 -8.31
N ASN A 11 6.62 14.71 -8.77
CA ASN A 11 6.97 16.12 -8.61
C ASN A 11 6.98 16.56 -7.13
N ALA A 12 6.08 16.01 -6.32
CA ALA A 12 5.94 16.38 -4.92
C ALA A 12 6.97 15.70 -4.01
N SER A 13 7.44 14.50 -4.36
CA SER A 13 8.41 13.74 -3.54
C SER A 13 9.84 14.24 -3.67
N GLY A 14 10.19 14.87 -4.79
CA GLY A 14 11.56 15.24 -5.17
C GLY A 14 12.43 14.05 -5.57
N ASP A 15 12.39 12.95 -4.83
CA ASP A 15 13.08 11.68 -5.12
C ASP A 15 12.13 10.50 -4.93
N ILE A 16 11.33 10.23 -5.94
CA ILE A 16 10.37 9.11 -5.88
C ILE A 16 11.08 7.74 -5.87
N ALA A 17 12.25 7.63 -6.47
CA ALA A 17 13.00 6.38 -6.50
C ALA A 17 13.55 6.04 -5.11
N GLY A 18 14.16 7.01 -4.44
CA GLY A 18 14.63 6.86 -3.07
C GLY A 18 13.47 6.57 -2.11
N LEU A 19 12.33 7.24 -2.26
CA LEU A 19 11.14 7.01 -1.45
C LEU A 19 10.61 5.58 -1.60
N VAL A 20 10.50 5.05 -2.83
CA VAL A 20 10.06 3.66 -3.09
C VAL A 20 11.02 2.65 -2.49
N ASN A 21 12.33 2.85 -2.68
CA ASN A 21 13.34 1.95 -2.11
C ASN A 21 13.28 1.95 -0.57
N LEU A 22 13.09 3.11 0.05
CA LEU A 22 12.94 3.21 1.50
C LEU A 22 11.66 2.51 1.97
N ALA A 23 10.53 2.69 1.28
CA ALA A 23 9.26 2.03 1.64
C ALA A 23 9.36 0.50 1.58
N VAL A 24 10.06 -0.04 0.57
CA VAL A 24 10.36 -1.48 0.47
C VAL A 24 11.26 -1.93 1.62
N ALA A 25 12.31 -1.16 1.94
CA ALA A 25 13.23 -1.49 3.04
C ALA A 25 12.52 -1.47 4.40
N GLU A 26 11.70 -0.45 4.68
CA GLU A 26 10.90 -0.33 5.91
C GLU A 26 9.91 -1.51 6.04
N THR A 27 9.27 -1.92 4.93
CA THR A 27 8.36 -3.08 4.92
C THR A 27 9.11 -4.35 5.27
N ASN A 28 10.28 -4.59 4.66
CA ASN A 28 11.12 -5.75 4.95
C ASN A 28 11.65 -5.74 6.39
N GLN A 29 12.00 -4.57 6.92
CA GLN A 29 12.38 -4.44 8.33
C GLN A 29 11.22 -4.80 9.26
N GLY A 30 9.99 -4.39 8.90
CA GLY A 30 8.77 -4.76 9.62
C GLY A 30 8.56 -6.28 9.64
N TYR A 31 8.73 -6.95 8.50
CA TYR A 31 8.67 -8.42 8.42
C TYR A 31 9.73 -9.09 9.30
N ALA A 32 10.99 -8.65 9.19
CA ALA A 32 12.09 -9.21 9.99
C ALA A 32 11.85 -9.04 11.50
N ASN A 33 11.42 -7.86 11.92
CA ASN A 33 11.11 -7.56 13.32
C ASN A 33 9.92 -8.37 13.86
N SER A 34 9.04 -8.82 12.97
CA SER A 34 7.84 -9.60 13.32
C SER A 34 8.03 -11.11 13.15
N GLY A 35 9.22 -11.58 12.75
CA GLY A 35 9.49 -12.98 12.46
C GLY A 35 8.71 -13.51 11.25
N VAL A 36 8.32 -12.64 10.32
CA VAL A 36 7.63 -13.01 9.09
C VAL A 36 8.68 -13.32 8.02
N GLU A 37 8.71 -14.57 7.55
CA GLU A 37 9.68 -15.05 6.56
C GLU A 37 9.27 -14.69 5.12
N ILE A 38 9.01 -13.41 4.88
CA ILE A 38 8.71 -12.85 3.56
C ILE A 38 9.72 -11.75 3.26
N THR A 39 10.19 -11.70 2.02
CA THR A 39 11.00 -10.59 1.52
C THR A 39 10.27 -9.93 0.36
N LEU A 40 9.93 -8.65 0.52
CA LEU A 40 9.37 -7.83 -0.53
C LEU A 40 10.49 -7.39 -1.48
N GLN A 41 10.38 -7.72 -2.75
CA GLN A 41 11.33 -7.34 -3.80
C GLN A 41 10.69 -6.34 -4.75
N LEU A 42 11.39 -5.27 -5.09
CA LEU A 42 10.97 -4.30 -6.10
C LEU A 42 11.23 -4.88 -7.50
N ALA A 43 10.18 -5.37 -8.15
CA ALA A 43 10.24 -5.94 -9.50
C ALA A 43 10.27 -4.85 -10.60
N GLY A 44 9.75 -3.66 -10.30
CA GLY A 44 9.80 -2.52 -11.22
C GLY A 44 9.18 -1.28 -10.64
N GLN A 45 9.67 -0.12 -11.13
CA GLN A 45 9.15 1.19 -10.76
C GLN A 45 8.89 2.00 -12.02
N TYR A 46 7.70 2.62 -12.11
CA TYR A 46 7.23 3.32 -13.30
C TYR A 46 6.53 4.63 -12.94
N THR A 47 6.51 5.56 -13.86
CA THR A 47 5.72 6.79 -13.76
C THR A 47 4.59 6.76 -14.77
N THR A 48 3.39 7.17 -14.35
CA THR A 48 2.22 7.26 -15.22
C THR A 48 1.82 8.71 -15.49
N SER A 49 1.30 8.95 -16.68
CA SER A 49 0.62 10.20 -17.03
C SER A 49 -0.82 10.28 -16.49
N TYR A 50 -1.30 9.24 -15.82
CA TYR A 50 -2.62 9.24 -15.19
C TYR A 50 -2.78 10.42 -14.23
N VAL A 51 -3.85 11.18 -14.44
CA VAL A 51 -4.22 12.27 -13.53
C VAL A 51 -5.16 11.70 -12.48
N GLN A 52 -4.71 11.73 -11.22
CA GLN A 52 -5.48 11.20 -10.10
C GLN A 52 -6.83 11.91 -9.96
N SER A 53 -7.87 11.15 -9.60
CA SER A 53 -9.26 11.61 -9.59
C SER A 53 -9.63 12.49 -8.38
N GLY A 54 -8.79 12.49 -7.34
CA GLY A 54 -9.09 13.07 -6.03
C GLY A 54 -9.79 12.10 -5.07
N SER A 55 -10.04 10.85 -5.48
CA SER A 55 -10.66 9.81 -4.68
C SER A 55 -9.81 8.54 -4.70
N PHE A 56 -9.35 8.07 -3.54
CA PHE A 56 -8.58 6.82 -3.41
C PHE A 56 -9.31 5.62 -4.00
N SER A 57 -10.61 5.49 -3.76
CA SER A 57 -11.40 4.37 -4.27
C SER A 57 -11.53 4.39 -5.79
N THR A 58 -11.68 5.57 -6.38
CA THR A 58 -11.71 5.73 -7.83
C THR A 58 -10.36 5.44 -8.45
N ASP A 59 -9.27 5.98 -7.87
CA ASP A 59 -7.91 5.75 -8.36
C ASP A 59 -7.52 4.28 -8.24
N LEU A 60 -7.89 3.60 -7.15
CA LEU A 60 -7.67 2.16 -6.97
C LEU A 60 -8.48 1.34 -7.99
N SER A 61 -9.76 1.71 -8.22
CA SER A 61 -10.61 1.02 -9.21
C SER A 61 -10.02 1.12 -10.62
N ARG A 62 -9.55 2.31 -11.01
CA ARG A 62 -8.89 2.54 -12.30
C ARG A 62 -7.53 1.84 -12.42
N PHE A 63 -6.80 1.75 -11.32
CA PHE A 63 -5.53 1.03 -11.31
C PHE A 63 -5.70 -0.49 -11.43
N ARG A 64 -6.82 -1.02 -10.95
CA ARG A 64 -7.22 -2.43 -11.10
C ARG A 64 -7.89 -2.73 -12.43
N GLY A 65 -8.47 -1.74 -13.09
CA GLY A 65 -9.13 -1.85 -14.37
C GLY A 65 -8.17 -2.37 -15.44
N THR A 66 -8.67 -3.23 -16.33
CA THR A 66 -7.85 -3.83 -17.40
C THR A 66 -8.27 -3.38 -18.79
N ALA A 67 -9.38 -2.62 -18.90
CA ALA A 67 -9.97 -2.17 -20.16
C ALA A 67 -10.81 -0.91 -19.96
N ASP A 68 -10.41 -0.02 -19.06
CA ASP A 68 -11.12 1.23 -18.77
C ASP A 68 -10.43 2.48 -19.35
N GLY A 69 -9.28 2.28 -20.00
CA GLY A 69 -8.55 3.32 -20.73
C GLY A 69 -7.61 4.15 -19.86
N TYR A 70 -7.41 3.79 -18.57
CA TYR A 70 -6.54 4.57 -17.68
C TYR A 70 -5.10 4.01 -17.58
N MET A 71 -4.92 2.95 -16.85
CA MET A 71 -3.60 2.38 -16.56
C MET A 71 -3.47 0.93 -17.05
N ASP A 72 -4.29 0.53 -18.03
CA ASP A 72 -4.43 -0.83 -18.55
C ASP A 72 -3.10 -1.48 -18.96
N SER A 73 -2.18 -0.70 -19.54
CA SER A 73 -0.88 -1.21 -20.00
C SER A 73 0.01 -1.75 -18.89
N TYR A 74 -0.19 -1.29 -17.64
CA TYR A 74 0.61 -1.76 -16.51
C TYR A 74 0.31 -3.20 -16.11
N HIS A 75 -0.85 -3.75 -16.48
CA HIS A 75 -1.14 -5.17 -16.27
C HIS A 75 -0.23 -6.09 -17.09
N ALA A 76 0.03 -5.73 -18.35
CA ALA A 76 0.99 -6.45 -19.18
C ALA A 76 2.43 -6.29 -18.63
N THR A 77 2.80 -5.09 -18.20
CA THR A 77 4.09 -4.82 -17.56
C THR A 77 4.26 -5.65 -16.29
N ARG A 78 3.23 -5.68 -15.41
CA ARG A 78 3.20 -6.53 -14.21
C ARG A 78 3.53 -7.97 -14.52
N ASN A 79 2.90 -8.54 -15.55
CA ASN A 79 3.14 -9.92 -15.95
C ASN A 79 4.58 -10.12 -16.47
N THR A 80 5.11 -9.15 -17.20
CA THR A 80 6.48 -9.21 -17.73
C THR A 80 7.53 -9.19 -16.62
N VAL A 81 7.33 -8.39 -15.57
CA VAL A 81 8.25 -8.31 -14.44
C VAL A 81 7.91 -9.30 -13.32
N ALA A 82 6.90 -10.14 -13.52
CA ALA A 82 6.42 -11.16 -12.58
C ALA A 82 6.10 -10.58 -11.17
N ALA A 83 5.44 -9.42 -11.12
CA ALA A 83 5.11 -8.81 -9.84
C ALA A 83 3.79 -9.36 -9.26
N ASP A 84 3.81 -9.82 -8.02
CA ASP A 84 2.65 -10.33 -7.31
C ASP A 84 1.69 -9.20 -6.90
N VAL A 85 2.25 -8.07 -6.47
CA VAL A 85 1.52 -6.93 -5.90
C VAL A 85 1.78 -5.67 -6.71
N MET A 86 0.75 -4.85 -6.86
CA MET A 86 0.80 -3.54 -7.52
C MET A 86 0.50 -2.43 -6.52
N MET A 87 1.36 -1.40 -6.46
CA MET A 87 1.16 -0.21 -5.64
C MET A 87 1.13 1.04 -6.53
N LEU A 88 0.10 1.87 -6.36
CA LEU A 88 0.02 3.20 -6.97
C LEU A 88 0.36 4.27 -5.94
N LEU A 89 1.36 5.09 -6.21
CA LEU A 89 1.66 6.29 -5.41
C LEU A 89 1.00 7.51 -6.02
N ILE A 90 0.20 8.20 -5.20
CA ILE A 90 -0.54 9.40 -5.59
C ILE A 90 -0.20 10.58 -4.68
N ASN A 91 -0.52 11.80 -5.11
CA ASN A 91 -0.44 13.01 -4.31
C ASN A 91 -1.85 13.48 -3.93
N ASN A 92 -2.50 12.74 -3.04
CA ASN A 92 -3.82 13.07 -2.48
C ASN A 92 -3.78 12.81 -0.97
N SER A 93 -3.92 13.87 -0.18
CA SER A 93 -3.81 13.83 1.28
C SER A 93 -5.13 13.54 2.01
N SER A 94 -6.18 13.13 1.30
CA SER A 94 -7.48 12.78 1.93
C SER A 94 -7.43 11.45 2.71
N SER A 95 -6.45 10.61 2.44
CA SER A 95 -6.12 9.39 3.18
C SER A 95 -4.62 9.08 3.01
N CYS A 96 -4.08 8.18 3.81
CA CYS A 96 -2.72 7.68 3.61
C CYS A 96 -2.64 6.47 2.69
N GLY A 97 -3.67 5.63 2.65
CA GLY A 97 -3.69 4.47 1.78
C GLY A 97 -5.07 3.83 1.64
N LEU A 98 -5.16 2.89 0.72
CA LEU A 98 -6.31 2.04 0.49
C LEU A 98 -5.87 0.77 -0.24
N ALA A 99 -6.08 -0.39 0.37
CA ALA A 99 -5.93 -1.69 -0.27
C ALA A 99 -7.24 -2.14 -0.93
N SER A 100 -7.16 -3.04 -1.90
CA SER A 100 -8.33 -3.62 -2.58
C SER A 100 -9.23 -4.44 -1.67
N GLY A 101 -8.71 -4.88 -0.52
CA GLY A 101 -9.44 -5.68 0.45
C GLY A 101 -8.51 -6.43 1.39
N ILE A 102 -9.11 -7.20 2.28
CA ILE A 102 -8.40 -8.07 3.21
C ILE A 102 -8.19 -9.44 2.56
N GLY A 103 -6.93 -9.78 2.34
CA GLY A 103 -6.55 -10.90 1.49
C GLY A 103 -6.70 -10.59 0.00
N SER A 104 -5.82 -11.11 -0.80
CA SER A 104 -5.81 -10.80 -2.23
C SER A 104 -5.55 -12.03 -3.08
N THR A 105 -6.01 -11.94 -4.32
CA THR A 105 -5.68 -12.82 -5.44
C THR A 105 -4.91 -12.02 -6.49
N ALA A 106 -4.46 -12.64 -7.55
CA ALA A 106 -3.77 -11.94 -8.63
C ALA A 106 -4.58 -10.76 -9.20
N SER A 107 -5.91 -10.84 -9.23
CA SER A 107 -6.80 -9.78 -9.73
C SER A 107 -7.11 -8.68 -8.70
N THR A 108 -6.77 -8.89 -7.43
CA THR A 108 -7.07 -7.96 -6.33
C THR A 108 -5.84 -7.50 -5.55
N ALA A 109 -4.63 -7.94 -5.92
CA ALA A 109 -3.39 -7.55 -5.26
C ALA A 109 -2.93 -6.13 -5.68
N PHE A 110 -3.78 -5.13 -5.39
CA PHE A 110 -3.59 -3.72 -5.73
C PHE A 110 -3.84 -2.84 -4.52
N ALA A 111 -3.02 -1.81 -4.36
CA ALA A 111 -3.20 -0.79 -3.35
C ALA A 111 -2.79 0.59 -3.88
N VAL A 112 -3.27 1.63 -3.20
CA VAL A 112 -2.92 3.03 -3.46
C VAL A 112 -2.41 3.64 -2.18
N THR A 113 -1.35 4.45 -2.23
CA THR A 113 -0.78 5.14 -1.07
C THR A 113 -0.47 6.58 -1.42
N HIS A 114 -0.76 7.52 -0.53
CA HIS A 114 -0.26 8.88 -0.62
C HIS A 114 1.26 8.87 -0.46
N TYR A 115 1.99 9.52 -1.37
CA TYR A 115 3.45 9.44 -1.41
C TYR A 115 4.12 9.81 -0.07
N SER A 116 3.65 10.85 0.63
CA SER A 116 4.26 11.31 1.89
C SER A 116 3.94 10.41 3.09
N CYS A 117 2.96 9.52 2.98
CA CYS A 117 2.64 8.53 4.00
C CYS A 117 3.35 7.18 3.77
N ALA A 118 3.97 6.99 2.59
CA ALA A 118 4.55 5.71 2.21
C ALA A 118 5.63 5.26 3.18
N THR A 119 6.47 6.20 3.61
CA THR A 119 7.56 6.00 4.59
C THR A 119 7.29 6.80 5.87
N GLY A 120 7.90 6.42 6.98
CA GLY A 120 7.70 7.06 8.28
C GLY A 120 6.37 6.72 8.93
N TYR A 121 5.26 6.85 8.21
CA TYR A 121 3.93 6.36 8.65
C TYR A 121 3.72 4.89 8.32
N TYR A 122 4.60 4.28 7.53
CA TYR A 122 4.56 2.88 7.11
C TYR A 122 3.30 2.49 6.29
N SER A 123 2.62 3.47 5.68
CA SER A 123 1.37 3.18 4.97
C SER A 123 1.58 2.27 3.75
N PHE A 124 2.76 2.30 3.13
CA PHE A 124 3.09 1.37 2.05
C PHE A 124 3.03 -0.10 2.51
N GLY A 125 3.71 -0.43 3.62
CA GLY A 125 3.68 -1.77 4.21
C GLY A 125 2.33 -2.12 4.83
N HIS A 126 1.60 -1.14 5.34
CA HIS A 126 0.26 -1.28 5.90
C HIS A 126 -0.73 -1.81 4.84
N GLU A 127 -0.78 -1.17 3.67
CA GLU A 127 -1.68 -1.60 2.60
C GLU A 127 -1.31 -2.99 2.04
N ILE A 128 0.00 -3.30 1.97
CA ILE A 128 0.45 -4.65 1.61
C ILE A 128 0.00 -5.66 2.67
N GLY A 129 0.07 -5.32 3.94
CA GLY A 129 -0.42 -6.14 5.03
C GLY A 129 -1.90 -6.50 4.87
N HIS A 130 -2.75 -5.57 4.46
CA HIS A 130 -4.14 -5.85 4.14
C HIS A 130 -4.27 -6.85 2.99
N LEU A 131 -3.50 -6.69 1.91
CA LEU A 131 -3.49 -7.65 0.80
C LEU A 131 -3.03 -9.05 1.24
N GLN A 132 -2.24 -9.15 2.30
CA GLN A 132 -1.78 -10.38 2.94
C GLN A 132 -2.71 -10.89 4.06
N SER A 133 -3.93 -10.36 4.15
CA SER A 133 -4.98 -10.75 5.10
C SER A 133 -4.87 -10.16 6.51
N ALA A 134 -3.98 -9.22 6.76
CA ALA A 134 -3.95 -8.52 8.03
C ALA A 134 -5.07 -7.49 8.13
N ARG A 135 -5.63 -7.32 9.35
CA ARG A 135 -6.70 -6.40 9.69
C ARG A 135 -6.24 -5.37 10.70
N HIS A 136 -6.98 -4.28 10.81
CA HIS A 136 -6.82 -3.35 11.92
C HIS A 136 -7.08 -4.04 13.27
N ASP A 137 -6.79 -3.36 14.38
CA ASP A 137 -7.09 -3.88 15.71
C ASP A 137 -8.60 -4.17 15.88
N PRO A 138 -8.99 -5.09 16.77
CA PRO A 138 -10.39 -5.50 16.92
C PRO A 138 -11.37 -4.38 17.30
N ALA A 139 -10.89 -3.25 17.85
CA ALA A 139 -11.75 -2.13 18.16
C ALA A 139 -12.14 -1.33 16.90
N ALA A 140 -11.24 -1.29 15.90
CA ALA A 140 -11.48 -0.63 14.63
C ALA A 140 -12.13 -1.56 13.60
N ASP A 141 -11.78 -2.85 13.60
CA ASP A 141 -12.33 -3.87 12.72
C ASP A 141 -12.57 -5.18 13.49
N PRO A 142 -13.78 -5.46 13.97
CA PRO A 142 -14.09 -6.65 14.76
C PRO A 142 -14.23 -7.93 13.94
N THR A 143 -14.01 -7.88 12.62
CA THR A 143 -14.21 -9.02 11.71
C THR A 143 -13.06 -10.02 11.84
N ASN A 144 -13.37 -11.28 12.14
CA ASN A 144 -12.37 -12.33 12.38
C ASN A 144 -12.04 -13.22 11.17
N SER A 145 -12.43 -12.84 9.96
CA SER A 145 -12.09 -13.56 8.73
C SER A 145 -11.03 -12.79 7.92
N PRO A 146 -10.15 -13.45 7.16
CA PRO A 146 -10.01 -14.90 7.08
C PRO A 146 -9.35 -15.53 8.32
N TYR A 147 -8.69 -14.74 9.18
CA TYR A 147 -7.94 -15.24 10.35
C TYR A 147 -8.25 -14.40 11.60
N ALA A 148 -8.76 -15.03 12.65
CA ALA A 148 -9.04 -14.35 13.92
C ALA A 148 -7.79 -13.77 14.61
N TYR A 149 -6.61 -14.28 14.29
CA TYR A 149 -5.32 -13.79 14.79
C TYR A 149 -4.67 -12.74 13.89
N GLY A 150 -5.27 -12.43 12.74
CA GLY A 150 -4.73 -11.51 11.72
C GLY A 150 -4.90 -10.02 12.04
N HIS A 151 -5.19 -9.66 13.28
CA HIS A 151 -5.40 -8.28 13.67
C HIS A 151 -4.11 -7.57 14.06
N GLY A 152 -4.06 -6.29 13.71
CA GLY A 152 -3.10 -5.38 14.28
C GLY A 152 -3.35 -5.18 15.79
N TYR A 153 -2.36 -4.63 16.48
CA TYR A 153 -2.44 -4.36 17.90
C TYR A 153 -2.15 -2.88 18.19
N ARG A 154 -2.94 -2.28 19.05
CA ARG A 154 -2.75 -0.94 19.58
C ARG A 154 -2.49 -1.04 21.07
N SER A 155 -1.40 -0.42 21.54
CA SER A 155 -1.10 -0.34 22.96
C SER A 155 -2.25 0.36 23.71
N PRO A 156 -2.69 -0.15 24.87
CA PRO A 156 -3.72 0.50 25.68
C PRO A 156 -3.38 1.94 26.08
N THR A 157 -2.10 2.26 26.16
CA THR A 157 -1.60 3.62 26.45
C THR A 157 -1.47 4.49 25.19
N SER A 158 -1.82 3.94 24.03
CA SER A 158 -1.63 4.59 22.70
C SER A 158 -0.17 5.00 22.39
N ALA A 159 0.81 4.47 23.14
CA ALA A 159 2.21 4.80 22.96
C ALA A 159 2.84 4.19 21.69
N TRP A 160 2.28 3.10 21.20
CA TRP A 160 2.72 2.42 19.97
C TRP A 160 1.62 1.54 19.39
N ARG A 161 1.76 1.18 18.15
CA ARG A 161 0.89 0.27 17.39
C ARG A 161 1.70 -0.59 16.43
N THR A 162 1.13 -1.70 15.97
CA THR A 162 1.68 -2.45 14.84
C THR A 162 1.43 -1.71 13.54
N VAL A 163 2.20 -2.05 12.48
CA VAL A 163 2.08 -1.40 11.17
C VAL A 163 0.66 -1.49 10.63
N VAL A 164 0.05 -2.68 10.67
CA VAL A 164 -1.34 -2.85 10.23
C VAL A 164 -2.30 -2.51 11.36
N ASN A 165 -2.47 -1.24 11.59
CA ASN A 165 -3.47 -0.69 12.52
C ASN A 165 -3.93 0.68 12.03
N THR A 166 -5.14 1.11 12.41
CA THR A 166 -5.59 2.47 12.11
C THR A 166 -4.57 3.47 12.63
N ALA A 167 -4.14 4.37 11.76
CA ALA A 167 -3.30 5.46 12.16
C ALA A 167 -4.06 6.30 13.21
N ILE A 168 -3.42 6.52 14.35
CA ILE A 168 -3.78 7.66 15.17
C ILE A 168 -3.19 8.86 14.42
N PHE A 169 -4.00 9.48 13.56
CA PHE A 169 -3.66 10.76 12.98
C PHE A 169 -3.93 11.89 13.96
N ASP A 170 -3.86 11.63 15.25
CA ASP A 170 -4.05 12.63 16.26
C ASP A 170 -2.74 12.85 16.98
N ALA A 171 -2.18 14.01 16.69
CA ALA A 171 -1.14 14.70 17.43
C ALA A 171 0.26 14.08 17.41
N VAL A 172 1.08 14.56 16.51
CA VAL A 172 2.36 15.13 16.92
C VAL A 172 2.32 16.61 16.66
#